data_3e1c5f17d6067f2234d9fcd3b9b34ad7
#
_entry.id   3e1c5f17d6067f2234d9fcd3b9b34ad7
#
_cell.length_a   1.000
_cell.length_b   1.000
_cell.length_c   1.000
_cell.angle_alpha   90.00
_cell.angle_beta   90.00
_cell.angle_gamma   90.00
#
_symmetry.space_group_name_H-M   'P 1'
#
loop_
_entity.id
_entity.type
_entity.pdbx_description
1 polymer ?
#
loop_
_entity_poly.entity_id
_entity_poly.type
_entity_poly.pdbx_seq_one_letter_code
_entity_poly.pdbx_strand_id
1 'polypeptide(L)'
;VGYKDEINKDIGWFPAKLDDLMNYIPARLTGIIMVGSAAFMGLDWRNSYRVMINEACKTPSPNSGYPMAAAAGALGVQLEKNGVYTLGENKRSLDSSTIEQAILLSQITIIFFLIISFITYSSVIIVIT
;
A
#
# COMPACT_ATOMS: atom_id res chain seq x y z
N VAL A 1 5.82 -12.96 10.99
CA VAL A 1 5.19 -13.64 12.13
C VAL A 1 3.99 -14.39 11.62
N GLY A 2 3.85 -15.68 11.92
CA GLY A 2 2.77 -16.52 11.41
C GLY A 2 3.15 -17.33 10.17
N TYR A 3 4.21 -18.14 10.27
CA TYR A 3 4.52 -19.14 9.26
C TYR A 3 3.39 -20.18 9.19
N LYS A 4 2.90 -20.43 7.96
CA LYS A 4 1.86 -21.45 7.68
C LYS A 4 2.46 -22.81 7.34
N ASP A 5 3.60 -23.17 7.94
CA ASP A 5 4.17 -24.50 7.83
C ASP A 5 3.31 -25.49 8.61
N GLU A 6 3.27 -26.75 8.20
CA GLU A 6 2.42 -27.77 8.85
C GLU A 6 2.66 -27.88 10.35
N ILE A 7 3.89 -27.62 10.83
CA ILE A 7 4.27 -27.67 12.24
C ILE A 7 3.79 -26.42 13.02
N ASN A 8 3.66 -25.26 12.37
CA ASN A 8 3.33 -23.99 13.03
C ASN A 8 1.91 -23.49 12.72
N LYS A 9 1.11 -24.27 12.02
CA LYS A 9 -0.21 -23.87 11.51
C LYS A 9 -1.16 -23.41 12.61
N ASP A 10 -1.16 -24.10 13.74
CA ASP A 10 -2.04 -23.79 14.87
C ASP A 10 -1.51 -22.66 15.75
N ILE A 11 -0.20 -22.57 15.93
CA ILE A 11 0.44 -21.53 16.74
C ILE A 11 0.55 -20.21 15.96
N GLY A 12 0.79 -20.27 14.65
CA GLY A 12 0.93 -19.10 13.78
C GLY A 12 -0.38 -18.45 13.35
N TRP A 13 -1.52 -19.16 13.50
CA TRP A 13 -2.82 -18.65 13.03
C TRP A 13 -3.28 -17.38 13.75
N PHE A 14 -3.23 -17.39 15.08
CA PHE A 14 -3.70 -16.27 15.88
C PHE A 14 -2.85 -14.99 15.69
N PRO A 15 -1.49 -15.05 15.76
CA PRO A 15 -0.67 -13.89 15.46
C PRO A 15 -0.86 -13.34 14.04
N ALA A 16 -1.04 -14.22 13.04
CA ALA A 16 -1.29 -13.80 11.67
C ALA A 16 -2.62 -13.07 11.52
N LYS A 17 -3.68 -13.52 12.18
CA LYS A 17 -4.98 -12.85 12.17
C LYS A 17 -4.98 -11.53 12.92
N LEU A 18 -4.24 -11.44 14.02
CA LEU A 18 -4.08 -10.19 14.76
C LEU A 18 -3.30 -9.17 13.92
N ASP A 19 -2.24 -9.59 13.25
CA ASP A 19 -1.48 -8.75 12.31
C ASP A 19 -2.37 -8.23 11.16
N ASP A 20 -3.16 -9.11 10.54
CA ASP A 20 -4.12 -8.74 9.50
C ASP A 20 -5.13 -7.69 10.00
N LEU A 21 -5.63 -7.83 11.23
CA LEU A 21 -6.58 -6.90 11.82
C LEU A 21 -5.94 -5.54 12.14
N MET A 22 -4.77 -5.55 12.75
CA MET A 22 -4.06 -4.31 13.12
C MET A 22 -3.61 -3.52 11.89
N ASN A 23 -3.25 -4.18 10.81
CA ASN A 23 -2.83 -3.55 9.56
C ASN A 23 -4.00 -3.17 8.64
N TYR A 24 -5.24 -3.51 9.00
CA TYR A 24 -6.41 -3.31 8.12
C TYR A 24 -6.64 -1.83 7.77
N ILE A 25 -6.69 -0.96 8.78
CA ILE A 25 -6.86 0.49 8.60
C ILE A 25 -5.59 1.15 8.04
N PRO A 26 -4.39 0.90 8.61
CA PRO A 26 -3.16 1.47 8.09
C PRO A 26 -2.90 1.20 6.61
N ALA A 27 -3.14 -0.02 6.14
CA ALA A 27 -2.91 -0.38 4.73
C ALA A 27 -3.80 0.41 3.76
N ARG A 28 -5.08 0.61 4.10
CA ARG A 28 -6.02 1.37 3.27
C ARG A 28 -5.68 2.84 3.28
N LEU A 29 -5.37 3.38 4.45
CA LEU A 29 -4.93 4.77 4.58
C LEU A 29 -3.65 5.03 3.77
N THR A 30 -2.66 4.14 3.87
CA THR A 30 -1.43 4.23 3.08
C THR A 30 -1.72 4.21 1.56
N GLY A 31 -2.60 3.31 1.11
CA GLY A 31 -3.01 3.27 -0.30
C GLY A 31 -3.65 4.59 -0.77
N ILE A 32 -4.55 5.16 0.02
CA ILE A 32 -5.19 6.45 -0.29
C ILE A 32 -4.18 7.60 -0.30
N ILE A 33 -3.29 7.66 0.69
CA ILE A 33 -2.22 8.67 0.74
C ILE A 33 -1.29 8.53 -0.47
N MET A 34 -0.98 7.30 -0.88
CA MET A 34 -0.15 7.03 -2.06
C MET A 34 -0.82 7.52 -3.36
N VAL A 35 -2.14 7.37 -3.50
CA VAL A 35 -2.90 7.98 -4.60
C VAL A 35 -2.77 9.50 -4.59
N GLY A 36 -2.89 10.14 -3.42
CA GLY A 36 -2.66 11.57 -3.25
C GLY A 36 -1.22 11.99 -3.59
N SER A 37 -0.24 11.20 -3.18
CA SER A 37 1.18 11.42 -3.51
C SER A 37 1.44 11.30 -5.01
N ALA A 38 0.79 10.35 -5.68
CA ALA A 38 0.85 10.21 -7.13
C ALA A 38 0.29 11.45 -7.85
N ALA A 39 -0.83 12.01 -7.35
CA ALA A 39 -1.38 13.25 -7.88
C ALA A 39 -0.42 14.43 -7.67
N PHE A 40 0.20 14.54 -6.50
CA PHE A 40 1.18 15.58 -6.20
C PHE A 40 2.43 15.51 -7.10
N MET A 41 2.87 14.29 -7.43
CA MET A 41 4.00 14.05 -8.35
C MET A 41 3.64 14.20 -9.84
N GLY A 42 2.37 14.43 -10.20
CA GLY A 42 1.92 14.46 -11.58
C GLY A 42 1.89 13.06 -12.25
N LEU A 43 1.88 11.99 -11.46
CA LEU A 43 1.69 10.63 -11.95
C LEU A 43 0.20 10.32 -12.21
N ASP A 44 -0.10 9.17 -12.79
CA ASP A 44 -1.49 8.77 -13.07
C ASP A 44 -2.23 8.33 -11.80
N TRP A 45 -2.66 9.31 -10.99
CA TRP A 45 -3.39 9.08 -9.76
C TRP A 45 -4.77 8.43 -9.99
N ARG A 46 -5.40 8.68 -11.15
CA ARG A 46 -6.70 8.08 -11.49
C ARG A 46 -6.55 6.59 -11.72
N ASN A 47 -5.51 6.19 -12.45
CA ASN A 47 -5.18 4.79 -12.65
C ASN A 47 -4.70 4.14 -11.35
N SER A 48 -3.93 4.86 -10.53
CA SER A 48 -3.53 4.44 -9.17
C SER A 48 -4.75 4.05 -8.32
N TYR A 49 -5.74 4.94 -8.24
CA TYR A 49 -6.98 4.69 -7.50
C TYR A 49 -7.77 3.51 -8.08
N ARG A 50 -7.93 3.47 -9.42
CA ARG A 50 -8.66 2.40 -10.13
C ARG A 50 -8.06 1.03 -9.86
N VAL A 51 -6.74 0.90 -10.02
CA VAL A 51 -6.03 -0.37 -9.79
C VAL A 51 -6.11 -0.77 -8.32
N MET A 52 -5.93 0.19 -7.40
CA MET A 52 -6.06 -0.07 -5.97
C MET A 52 -7.43 -0.66 -5.60
N ILE A 53 -8.52 -0.05 -6.04
CA ILE A 53 -9.87 -0.52 -5.67
C ILE A 53 -10.20 -1.87 -6.29
N ASN A 54 -9.79 -2.10 -7.54
CA ASN A 54 -10.18 -3.31 -8.26
C ASN A 54 -9.26 -4.51 -7.99
N GLU A 55 -8.01 -4.27 -7.57
CA GLU A 55 -7.00 -5.31 -7.58
C GLU A 55 -6.32 -5.56 -6.23
N ALA A 56 -6.51 -4.69 -5.24
CA ALA A 56 -5.89 -4.88 -3.92
C ALA A 56 -6.22 -6.24 -3.27
N CYS A 57 -7.41 -6.76 -3.52
CA CYS A 57 -7.84 -8.05 -2.97
C CYS A 57 -7.26 -9.28 -3.69
N LYS A 58 -6.49 -9.11 -4.76
CA LYS A 58 -5.84 -10.23 -5.46
C LYS A 58 -4.65 -10.80 -4.69
N THR A 59 -4.10 -10.06 -3.73
CA THR A 59 -2.99 -10.52 -2.90
C THR A 59 -3.47 -11.45 -1.78
N PRO A 60 -2.64 -12.42 -1.34
CA PRO A 60 -2.99 -13.33 -0.25
C PRO A 60 -3.22 -12.64 1.09
N SER A 61 -2.56 -11.51 1.34
CA SER A 61 -2.80 -10.67 2.51
C SER A 61 -3.91 -9.66 2.22
N PRO A 62 -4.88 -9.48 3.12
CA PRO A 62 -5.95 -8.50 2.94
C PRO A 62 -5.47 -7.04 2.98
N ASN A 63 -4.21 -6.81 3.28
CA ASN A 63 -3.62 -5.50 3.55
C ASN A 63 -2.58 -5.07 2.52
N SER A 64 -1.64 -5.96 2.17
CA SER A 64 -0.48 -5.61 1.32
C SER A 64 -0.86 -5.15 -0.08
N GLY A 65 -2.00 -5.61 -0.60
CA GLY A 65 -2.48 -5.26 -1.93
C GLY A 65 -2.80 -3.78 -2.12
N TYR A 66 -3.23 -3.05 -1.08
CA TYR A 66 -3.64 -1.66 -1.22
C TYR A 66 -2.50 -0.74 -1.66
N PRO A 67 -1.38 -0.63 -0.92
CA PRO A 67 -0.27 0.21 -1.37
C PRO A 67 0.41 -0.33 -2.63
N MET A 68 0.50 -1.66 -2.80
CA MET A 68 1.11 -2.26 -3.99
C MET A 68 0.32 -1.95 -5.27
N ALA A 69 -1.00 -2.10 -5.24
CA ALA A 69 -1.87 -1.80 -6.37
C ALA A 69 -1.90 -0.30 -6.68
N ALA A 70 -1.90 0.56 -5.65
CA ALA A 70 -1.80 2.00 -5.82
C ALA A 70 -0.49 2.39 -6.52
N ALA A 71 0.65 1.84 -6.10
CA ALA A 71 1.94 2.10 -6.72
C ALA A 71 1.99 1.59 -8.16
N ALA A 72 1.54 0.35 -8.42
CA ALA A 72 1.49 -0.23 -9.76
C ALA A 72 0.68 0.65 -10.72
N GLY A 73 -0.50 1.09 -10.28
CA GLY A 73 -1.36 1.97 -11.07
C GLY A 73 -0.76 3.35 -11.32
N ALA A 74 -0.12 3.97 -10.30
CA ALA A 74 0.51 5.28 -10.41
C ALA A 74 1.67 5.29 -11.40
N LEU A 75 2.50 4.25 -11.37
CA LEU A 75 3.70 4.11 -12.18
C LEU A 75 3.41 3.52 -13.57
N GLY A 76 2.23 2.95 -13.78
CA GLY A 76 1.87 2.28 -15.03
C GLY A 76 2.66 0.99 -15.25
N VAL A 77 2.98 0.27 -14.19
CA VAL A 77 3.75 -0.98 -14.22
C VAL A 77 2.90 -2.16 -13.76
N GLN A 78 3.30 -3.35 -14.17
CA GLN A 78 2.74 -4.60 -13.68
C GLN A 78 3.65 -5.15 -12.58
N LEU A 79 3.07 -5.38 -11.41
CA LEU A 79 3.71 -6.10 -10.31
C LEU A 79 3.12 -7.49 -10.23
N GLU A 80 3.97 -8.50 -10.26
CA GLU A 80 3.50 -9.89 -10.19
C GLU A 80 4.32 -10.74 -9.23
N LYS A 81 3.65 -11.73 -8.67
CA LYS A 81 4.25 -12.87 -8.02
C LYS A 81 3.75 -14.10 -8.76
N ASN A 82 4.66 -14.74 -9.49
CA ASN A 82 4.35 -15.86 -10.39
C ASN A 82 3.42 -16.89 -9.75
N GLY A 83 2.29 -17.17 -10.40
CA GLY A 83 1.30 -18.14 -9.94
C GLY A 83 0.47 -17.72 -8.72
N VAL A 84 0.63 -16.49 -8.21
CA VAL A 84 -0.08 -16.01 -7.01
C VAL A 84 -0.95 -14.80 -7.31
N TYR A 85 -0.38 -13.70 -7.82
CA TYR A 85 -1.14 -12.51 -8.18
C TYR A 85 -0.44 -11.66 -9.23
N THR A 86 -1.24 -10.84 -9.91
CA THR A 86 -0.80 -9.77 -10.81
C THR A 86 -1.56 -8.50 -10.49
N LEU A 87 -0.85 -7.36 -10.35
CA LEU A 87 -1.41 -6.05 -10.04
C LEU A 87 -0.95 -5.04 -11.08
N GLY A 88 -1.88 -4.22 -11.56
CA GLY A 88 -1.61 -3.19 -12.56
C GLY A 88 -1.45 -3.73 -13.98
N GLU A 89 -1.07 -2.85 -14.88
CA GLU A 89 -0.91 -3.11 -16.29
C GLU A 89 0.51 -2.76 -16.74
N ASN A 90 1.09 -3.56 -17.64
CA ASN A 90 2.42 -3.30 -18.20
C ASN A 90 2.34 -2.21 -19.28
N LYS A 91 2.16 -0.96 -18.85
CA LYS A 91 2.15 0.22 -19.74
C LYS A 91 3.53 0.84 -19.91
N ARG A 92 4.44 0.55 -19.00
CA ARG A 92 5.78 1.13 -18.93
C ARG A 92 6.79 0.05 -18.58
N SER A 93 7.97 0.11 -19.19
CA SER A 93 9.09 -0.78 -18.86
C SER A 93 9.62 -0.51 -17.45
N LEU A 94 10.11 -1.57 -16.81
CA LEU A 94 10.82 -1.47 -15.53
C LEU A 94 12.27 -1.09 -15.82
N ASP A 95 12.57 0.20 -15.70
CA ASP A 95 13.90 0.77 -15.85
C ASP A 95 14.34 1.51 -14.58
N SER A 96 15.57 2.02 -14.57
CA SER A 96 16.11 2.77 -13.43
C SER A 96 15.25 3.98 -13.06
N SER A 97 14.69 4.67 -14.05
CA SER A 97 13.85 5.85 -13.81
C SER A 97 12.52 5.48 -13.16
N THR A 98 11.97 4.33 -13.50
CA THR A 98 10.75 3.81 -12.86
C THR A 98 11.01 3.43 -11.40
N ILE A 99 12.18 2.84 -11.10
CA ILE A 99 12.60 2.52 -9.74
C ILE A 99 12.78 3.80 -8.90
N GLU A 100 13.45 4.81 -9.45
CA GLU A 100 13.61 6.11 -8.78
C GLU A 100 12.26 6.77 -8.47
N GLN A 101 11.32 6.74 -9.42
CA GLN A 101 9.97 7.26 -9.20
C GLN A 101 9.21 6.46 -8.13
N ALA A 102 9.38 5.15 -8.07
CA ALA A 102 8.78 4.31 -7.03
C ALA A 102 9.32 4.66 -5.64
N ILE A 103 10.63 4.88 -5.52
CA ILE A 103 11.28 5.32 -4.28
C ILE A 103 10.74 6.69 -3.87
N LEU A 104 10.70 7.65 -4.79
CA LEU A 104 10.22 9.00 -4.52
C LEU A 104 8.73 9.00 -4.12
N LEU A 105 7.90 8.22 -4.81
CA LEU A 105 6.49 8.03 -4.46
C LEU A 105 6.33 7.52 -3.04
N SER A 106 7.12 6.53 -2.65
CA SER A 106 7.11 5.97 -1.29
C SER A 106 7.56 7.00 -0.25
N GLN A 107 8.61 7.77 -0.52
CA GLN A 107 9.10 8.82 0.37
C GLN A 107 8.06 9.93 0.59
N ILE A 108 7.43 10.42 -0.47
CA ILE A 108 6.37 11.44 -0.38
C ILE A 108 5.16 10.89 0.38
N THR A 109 4.80 9.63 0.15
CA THR A 109 3.72 8.97 0.89
C THR A 109 4.02 8.93 2.41
N ILE A 110 5.25 8.60 2.80
CA ILE A 110 5.67 8.62 4.21
C ILE A 110 5.59 10.03 4.80
N ILE A 111 6.08 11.03 4.07
CA ILE A 111 6.03 12.42 4.52
C ILE A 111 4.58 12.88 4.74
N PHE A 112 3.68 12.60 3.80
CA PHE A 112 2.26 12.95 3.93
C PHE A 112 1.61 12.21 5.11
N PHE A 113 1.93 10.94 5.31
CA PHE A 113 1.45 10.18 6.45
C PHE A 113 1.89 10.82 7.77
N LEU A 114 3.16 11.21 7.89
CA LEU A 114 3.67 11.87 9.10
C LEU A 114 3.01 13.23 9.34
N ILE A 115 2.81 14.04 8.29
CA ILE A 115 2.13 15.34 8.40
C ILE A 115 0.68 15.14 8.88
N ILE A 116 -0.07 14.23 8.28
CA ILE A 116 -1.46 13.93 8.66
C ILE A 116 -1.50 13.43 10.11
N SER A 117 -0.59 12.54 10.50
CA SER A 117 -0.51 12.03 11.86
C SER A 117 -0.20 13.12 12.89
N PHE A 118 0.70 14.04 12.56
CA PHE A 118 1.03 15.17 13.41
C PHE A 118 -0.15 16.14 13.59
N ILE A 119 -0.85 16.46 12.50
CA ILE A 119 -2.03 17.33 12.53
C ILE A 119 -3.14 16.71 13.37
N THR A 120 -3.42 15.41 13.16
CA THR A 120 -4.46 14.71 13.93
C THR A 120 -4.11 14.64 15.42
N TYR A 121 -2.87 14.36 15.75
CA TYR A 121 -2.40 14.35 17.14
C TYR A 121 -2.54 15.73 17.81
N SER A 122 -2.09 16.79 17.12
CA SER A 122 -2.20 18.16 17.64
C SER A 122 -3.65 18.59 17.84
N SER A 123 -4.53 18.22 16.91
CA SER A 123 -5.97 18.54 17.01
C SER A 123 -6.62 17.83 18.19
N VAL A 124 -6.26 16.58 18.46
CA VAL A 124 -6.77 15.82 19.62
C VAL A 124 -6.34 16.47 20.94
N ILE A 125 -5.08 16.92 21.05
CA ILE A 125 -4.59 17.61 22.25
C ILE A 125 -5.37 18.89 22.49
N ILE A 126 -5.59 19.71 21.47
CA ILE A 126 -6.32 20.99 21.59
C ILE A 126 -7.76 20.77 22.08
N VAL A 127 -8.40 19.68 21.68
CA VAL A 127 -9.79 19.37 22.09
C VAL A 127 -9.87 18.87 23.53
N ILE A 128 -8.79 18.24 24.04
CA ILE A 128 -8.77 17.66 25.40
C ILE A 128 -8.31 18.68 26.44
N THR A 129 -7.60 19.74 26.02
CA THR A 129 -7.11 20.82 26.92
C THR A 129 -8.08 21.96 26.97
#